data_006531b0c52a04954326d0ff3a55c0de
#
_entry.id   006531b0c52a04954326d0ff3a55c0de
#
_cell.length_a   1.000
_cell.length_b   1.000
_cell.length_c   1.000
_cell.angle_alpha   90.00
_cell.angle_beta   90.00
_cell.angle_gamma   90.00
#
_symmetry.space_group_name_H-M   'P 1'
#
loop_
_entity.id
_entity.type
_entity.pdbx_description
1 polymer ?
#
loop_
_entity_poly.entity_id
_entity_poly.type
_entity_poly.pdbx_seq_one_letter_code
_entity_poly.pdbx_strand_id
1 'polypeptide(L)'
;MKKNTLLFCNGLSGSGKTYFIQNTLPSGLFYNLRSATTRPMRPGESEGAPYFFRNEAYFETTPLATHLWVNELFWTPGTPKWLYGVPESEIMAHLGENLIYDVIQPRYTRQMIDWFYKNDLARHYNFRVAYFLSPEQNLETARARANMPNDADVRRTNTCDPVDFLNAGIDPDYILMPRCGLYNPRLTAHVNRLLKQR
;
A
#
# COMPACT_ATOMS: atom_id res chain seq x y z
N MET A 1 3.68 -3.04 -27.12
CA MET A 1 2.41 -2.96 -26.37
C MET A 1 2.47 -1.81 -25.36
N LYS A 2 1.35 -1.09 -25.18
CA LYS A 2 1.22 -0.06 -24.15
C LYS A 2 1.23 -0.73 -22.77
N LYS A 3 2.09 -0.24 -21.84
CA LYS A 3 2.14 -0.76 -20.49
C LYS A 3 1.18 0.00 -19.59
N ASN A 4 0.45 -0.72 -18.75
CA ASN A 4 -0.32 -0.13 -17.66
C ASN A 4 0.61 0.35 -16.52
N THR A 5 0.08 1.08 -15.58
CA THR A 5 0.84 1.52 -14.40
C THR A 5 0.41 0.73 -13.17
N LEU A 6 1.39 0.23 -12.41
CA LEU A 6 1.19 -0.20 -11.03
C LEU A 6 1.87 0.83 -10.12
N LEU A 7 1.04 1.61 -9.41
CA LEU A 7 1.49 2.66 -8.49
C LEU A 7 1.49 2.14 -7.05
N PHE A 8 2.65 2.08 -6.45
CA PHE A 8 2.81 1.76 -5.03
C PHE A 8 2.79 3.04 -4.20
N CYS A 9 1.94 3.07 -3.17
CA CYS A 9 1.87 4.16 -2.21
C CYS A 9 2.50 3.72 -0.89
N ASN A 10 3.77 4.05 -0.68
CA ASN A 10 4.50 3.74 0.53
C ASN A 10 4.42 4.87 1.56
N GLY A 11 4.35 4.53 2.82
CA GLY A 11 4.33 5.51 3.90
C GLY A 11 3.63 4.99 5.15
N LEU A 12 3.89 5.62 6.27
CA LEU A 12 3.34 5.23 7.56
C LEU A 12 1.81 5.32 7.60
N SER A 13 1.22 4.57 8.51
CA SER A 13 -0.21 4.73 8.82
C SER A 13 -0.50 6.17 9.24
N GLY A 14 -1.53 6.77 8.63
CA GLY A 14 -1.87 8.18 8.86
C GLY A 14 -1.12 9.17 7.99
N SER A 15 -0.22 8.75 7.10
CA SER A 15 0.51 9.66 6.18
C SER A 15 -0.35 10.28 5.07
N GLY A 16 -1.61 9.85 4.91
CA GLY A 16 -2.54 10.40 3.93
C GLY A 16 -2.68 9.59 2.64
N LYS A 17 -2.11 8.36 2.58
CA LYS A 17 -2.22 7.48 1.40
C LYS A 17 -3.67 7.23 0.98
N THR A 18 -4.49 6.75 1.90
CA THR A 18 -5.91 6.44 1.63
C THR A 18 -6.68 7.69 1.18
N TYR A 19 -6.43 8.84 1.81
CA TYR A 19 -7.03 10.10 1.39
C TYR A 19 -6.64 10.46 -0.05
N PHE A 20 -5.37 10.32 -0.40
CA PHE A 20 -4.87 10.56 -1.75
C PHE A 20 -5.56 9.63 -2.78
N ILE A 21 -5.63 8.34 -2.47
CA ILE A 21 -6.24 7.35 -3.36
C ILE A 21 -7.71 7.66 -3.63
N GLN A 22 -8.46 8.00 -2.58
CA GLN A 22 -9.91 8.20 -2.66
C GLN A 22 -10.33 9.59 -3.16
N ASN A 23 -9.53 10.64 -2.88
CA ASN A 23 -9.97 12.02 -3.07
C ASN A 23 -9.11 12.82 -4.06
N THR A 24 -7.91 12.36 -4.39
CA THR A 24 -6.99 13.13 -5.24
C THR A 24 -6.86 12.49 -6.62
N LEU A 25 -6.90 11.18 -6.70
CA LEU A 25 -6.85 10.48 -7.98
C LEU A 25 -8.22 10.52 -8.67
N PRO A 26 -8.24 10.69 -10.00
CA PRO A 26 -9.47 10.59 -10.76
C PRO A 26 -10.15 9.24 -10.58
N SER A 27 -11.46 9.26 -10.32
CA SER A 27 -12.25 8.05 -10.13
C SER A 27 -12.08 7.08 -11.29
N GLY A 28 -11.87 5.81 -10.95
CA GLY A 28 -11.74 4.72 -11.90
C GLY A 28 -10.43 4.71 -12.71
N LEU A 29 -9.49 5.65 -12.52
CA LEU A 29 -8.19 5.63 -13.22
C LEU A 29 -7.32 4.44 -12.81
N PHE A 30 -7.39 4.06 -11.54
CA PHE A 30 -6.69 2.92 -10.96
C PHE A 30 -7.67 2.00 -10.25
N TYR A 31 -7.43 0.71 -10.35
CA TYR A 31 -8.02 -0.26 -9.44
C TYR A 31 -7.15 -0.38 -8.19
N ASN A 32 -7.75 -0.22 -7.02
CA ASN A 32 -7.03 -0.33 -5.74
C ASN A 32 -6.97 -1.80 -5.31
N LEU A 33 -5.78 -2.40 -5.38
CA LEU A 33 -5.55 -3.78 -4.97
C LEU A 33 -5.85 -3.95 -3.48
N ARG A 34 -6.66 -4.94 -3.16
CA ARG A 34 -7.08 -5.26 -1.80
C ARG A 34 -6.22 -6.36 -1.20
N SER A 35 -5.77 -6.15 0.01
CA SER A 35 -5.09 -7.19 0.80
C SER A 35 -6.10 -8.03 1.57
N ALA A 36 -5.78 -9.30 1.77
CA ALA A 36 -6.35 -10.08 2.86
C ALA A 36 -5.66 -9.70 4.18
N THR A 37 -6.38 -9.83 5.30
CA THR A 37 -5.81 -9.57 6.64
C THR A 37 -6.47 -10.42 7.72
N THR A 38 -5.67 -10.82 8.73
CA THR A 38 -6.18 -11.43 9.96
C THR A 38 -6.60 -10.39 11.01
N ARG A 39 -6.35 -9.10 10.75
CA ARG A 39 -6.79 -8.02 11.63
C ARG A 39 -8.33 -8.02 11.75
N PRO A 40 -8.88 -7.90 12.95
CA PRO A 40 -10.32 -7.73 13.11
C PRO A 40 -10.85 -6.52 12.33
N MET A 41 -12.06 -6.68 11.79
CA MET A 41 -12.79 -5.60 11.11
C MET A 41 -13.07 -4.46 12.11
N ARG A 42 -12.88 -3.23 11.67
CA ARG A 42 -13.18 -2.02 12.47
C ARG A 42 -14.59 -1.53 12.21
N PRO A 43 -15.17 -0.72 13.13
CA PRO A 43 -16.41 -0.01 12.85
C PRO A 43 -16.33 0.80 11.55
N GLY A 44 -17.33 0.61 10.67
CA GLY A 44 -17.39 1.29 9.37
C GLY A 44 -16.65 0.58 8.23
N GLU A 45 -15.92 -0.50 8.49
CA GLU A 45 -15.38 -1.38 7.45
C GLU A 45 -16.39 -2.47 7.09
N SER A 46 -16.24 -3.05 5.91
CA SER A 46 -17.01 -4.20 5.45
C SER A 46 -16.12 -5.17 4.69
N GLU A 47 -16.59 -6.40 4.50
CA GLU A 47 -15.85 -7.40 3.72
C GLU A 47 -15.54 -6.88 2.32
N GLY A 48 -14.26 -6.94 1.93
CA GLY A 48 -13.77 -6.42 0.66
C GLY A 48 -13.63 -4.89 0.60
N ALA A 49 -13.87 -4.16 1.72
CA ALA A 49 -13.70 -2.72 1.78
C ALA A 49 -13.20 -2.25 3.16
N PRO A 50 -11.89 -1.99 3.35
CA PRO A 50 -10.82 -1.99 2.34
C PRO A 50 -10.08 -3.33 2.19
N TYR A 51 -10.38 -4.35 3.01
CA TYR A 51 -9.67 -5.61 3.08
C TYR A 51 -10.60 -6.81 2.92
N PHE A 52 -10.02 -7.95 2.52
CA PHE A 52 -10.62 -9.26 2.71
C PHE A 52 -10.26 -9.74 4.12
N PHE A 53 -11.24 -9.87 5.03
CA PHE A 53 -10.99 -10.32 6.40
C PHE A 53 -10.94 -11.83 6.45
N ARG A 54 -9.79 -12.39 6.82
CA ARG A 54 -9.51 -13.83 6.74
C ARG A 54 -8.87 -14.33 8.04
N ASN A 55 -8.95 -15.65 8.27
CA ASN A 55 -8.22 -16.32 9.34
C ASN A 55 -6.80 -16.69 8.91
N GLU A 56 -6.00 -17.20 9.83
CA GLU A 56 -4.60 -17.58 9.57
C GLU A 56 -4.50 -18.71 8.54
N ALA A 57 -5.41 -19.71 8.59
CA ALA A 57 -5.41 -20.82 7.65
C ALA A 57 -5.53 -20.37 6.18
N TYR A 58 -6.19 -19.24 5.92
CA TYR A 58 -6.25 -18.66 4.58
C TYR A 58 -4.86 -18.31 4.06
N PHE A 59 -3.99 -17.77 4.92
CA PHE A 59 -2.63 -17.36 4.56
C PHE A 59 -1.68 -18.53 4.35
N GLU A 60 -1.99 -19.70 4.92
CA GLU A 60 -1.23 -20.94 4.73
C GLU A 60 -1.57 -21.64 3.40
N THR A 61 -2.81 -21.47 2.93
CA THR A 61 -3.34 -22.23 1.80
C THR A 61 -3.53 -21.41 0.53
N THR A 62 -3.54 -20.08 0.62
CA THR A 62 -3.80 -19.18 -0.52
C THR A 62 -2.51 -18.66 -1.11
N PRO A 63 -2.28 -18.76 -2.44
CA PRO A 63 -1.17 -18.10 -3.10
C PRO A 63 -1.26 -16.58 -2.96
N LEU A 64 -0.18 -15.97 -2.46
CA LEU A 64 -0.07 -14.54 -2.19
C LEU A 64 1.09 -13.92 -2.96
N ALA A 65 0.84 -12.78 -3.60
CA ALA A 65 1.87 -11.99 -4.25
C ALA A 65 2.73 -11.22 -3.25
N THR A 66 2.17 -10.88 -2.09
CA THR A 66 2.89 -10.31 -0.94
C THR A 66 2.47 -11.03 0.33
N HIS A 67 3.41 -11.23 1.22
CA HIS A 67 3.16 -11.81 2.54
C HIS A 67 3.78 -10.89 3.59
N LEU A 68 2.94 -10.22 4.33
CA LEU A 68 3.31 -9.24 5.34
C LEU A 68 2.88 -9.70 6.72
N TRP A 69 3.85 -9.91 7.60
CA TRP A 69 3.63 -9.94 9.03
C TRP A 69 3.77 -8.51 9.56
N VAL A 70 2.70 -7.94 10.10
CA VAL A 70 2.82 -6.70 10.85
C VAL A 70 3.48 -7.04 12.18
N ASN A 71 4.61 -6.36 12.47
CA ASN A 71 5.43 -6.47 13.68
C ASN A 71 6.52 -7.56 13.71
N GLU A 72 6.95 -8.12 12.59
CA GLU A 72 8.12 -9.03 12.60
C GLU A 72 9.38 -8.43 13.24
N LEU A 73 9.62 -7.13 13.03
CA LEU A 73 10.84 -6.45 13.50
C LEU A 73 10.74 -5.92 14.95
N PHE A 74 9.54 -5.66 15.43
CA PHE A 74 9.31 -4.96 16.71
C PHE A 74 8.23 -5.64 17.57
N TRP A 75 8.07 -6.94 17.39
CA TRP A 75 7.06 -7.67 18.13
C TRP A 75 7.37 -7.66 19.63
N THR A 76 6.44 -7.15 20.41
CA THR A 76 6.44 -7.26 21.87
C THR A 76 5.50 -8.40 22.29
N PRO A 77 5.92 -9.30 23.21
CA PRO A 77 5.02 -10.34 23.73
C PRO A 77 3.70 -9.74 24.21
N GLY A 78 2.57 -10.32 23.75
CA GLY A 78 1.23 -9.85 24.11
C GLY A 78 0.56 -8.91 23.10
N THR A 79 1.28 -8.40 22.10
CA THR A 79 0.64 -7.66 21.00
C THR A 79 0.15 -8.63 19.91
N PRO A 80 -1.06 -8.40 19.34
CA PRO A 80 -1.56 -9.24 18.25
C PRO A 80 -0.65 -9.12 17.02
N LYS A 81 -0.28 -10.26 16.44
CA LYS A 81 0.33 -10.31 15.11
C LYS A 81 -0.77 -10.38 14.08
N TRP A 82 -0.77 -9.44 13.16
CA TRP A 82 -1.70 -9.48 12.03
C TRP A 82 -0.97 -9.78 10.74
N LEU A 83 -1.56 -10.67 9.96
CA LEU A 83 -1.13 -10.97 8.62
C LEU A 83 -1.80 -10.04 7.63
N TYR A 84 -1.04 -9.68 6.62
CA TYR A 84 -1.56 -9.02 5.42
C TYR A 84 -0.92 -9.67 4.19
N GLY A 85 -1.66 -9.77 3.12
CA GLY A 85 -1.13 -10.28 1.86
C GLY A 85 -2.09 -9.98 0.72
N VAL A 86 -1.55 -9.75 -0.47
CA VAL A 86 -2.37 -9.59 -1.67
C VAL A 86 -2.53 -10.94 -2.32
N PRO A 87 -3.77 -11.48 -2.43
CA PRO A 87 -4.00 -12.74 -3.13
C PRO A 87 -3.60 -12.62 -4.60
N GLU A 88 -2.96 -13.63 -5.15
CA GLU A 88 -2.62 -13.67 -6.58
C GLU A 88 -3.88 -13.53 -7.45
N SER A 89 -4.99 -14.13 -7.02
CA SER A 89 -6.29 -14.02 -7.71
C SER A 89 -6.81 -12.59 -7.82
N GLU A 90 -6.51 -11.73 -6.84
CA GLU A 90 -6.89 -10.31 -6.87
C GLU A 90 -6.14 -9.57 -8.00
N ILE A 91 -4.84 -9.83 -8.18
CA ILE A 91 -4.05 -9.25 -9.26
C ILE A 91 -4.52 -9.80 -10.60
N MET A 92 -4.72 -11.11 -10.71
CA MET A 92 -5.11 -11.76 -11.95
C MET A 92 -6.49 -11.31 -12.45
N ALA A 93 -7.44 -11.03 -11.54
CA ALA A 93 -8.77 -10.53 -11.87
C ALA A 93 -8.74 -9.12 -12.50
N HIS A 94 -7.69 -8.34 -12.21
CA HIS A 94 -7.54 -6.96 -12.68
C HIS A 94 -6.31 -6.75 -13.57
N LEU A 95 -5.79 -7.87 -14.12
CA LEU A 95 -4.67 -7.81 -15.06
C LEU A 95 -5.08 -7.03 -16.30
N GLY A 96 -4.25 -6.05 -16.69
CA GLY A 96 -4.53 -5.18 -17.83
C GLY A 96 -5.16 -3.83 -17.45
N GLU A 97 -5.48 -3.60 -16.18
CA GLU A 97 -5.89 -2.30 -15.66
C GLU A 97 -4.69 -1.54 -15.09
N ASN A 98 -4.83 -0.21 -14.90
CA ASN A 98 -3.91 0.51 -14.01
C ASN A 98 -4.22 0.14 -12.57
N LEU A 99 -3.20 -0.26 -11.82
CA LEU A 99 -3.33 -0.74 -10.46
C LEU A 99 -2.70 0.24 -9.48
N ILE A 100 -3.26 0.34 -8.29
CA ILE A 100 -2.65 1.05 -7.16
C ILE A 100 -2.63 0.14 -5.93
N TYR A 101 -1.57 0.22 -5.16
CA TYR A 101 -1.41 -0.57 -3.94
C TYR A 101 -0.93 0.29 -2.77
N ASP A 102 -1.76 0.35 -1.72
CA ASP A 102 -1.44 1.02 -0.45
C ASP A 102 -0.64 0.08 0.45
N VAL A 103 0.62 0.39 0.66
CA VAL A 103 1.54 -0.43 1.45
C VAL A 103 2.40 0.44 2.37
N ILE A 104 2.70 -0.07 3.58
CA ILE A 104 3.46 0.70 4.57
C ILE A 104 4.94 0.75 4.17
N GLN A 105 5.56 -0.40 3.96
CA GLN A 105 7.02 -0.52 3.84
C GLN A 105 7.47 -0.87 2.41
N PRO A 106 8.58 -0.29 1.94
CA PRO A 106 9.13 -0.54 0.62
C PRO A 106 9.50 -2.01 0.34
N ARG A 107 9.87 -2.79 1.36
CA ARG A 107 10.18 -4.22 1.19
C ARG A 107 9.02 -5.03 0.60
N TYR A 108 7.77 -4.66 0.91
CA TYR A 108 6.59 -5.33 0.33
C TYR A 108 6.29 -4.86 -1.09
N THR A 109 6.64 -3.62 -1.40
CA THR A 109 6.69 -3.15 -2.79
C THR A 109 7.67 -4.00 -3.59
N ARG A 110 8.87 -4.28 -3.04
CA ARG A 110 9.86 -5.16 -3.68
C ARG A 110 9.30 -6.57 -3.88
N GLN A 111 8.70 -7.18 -2.85
CA GLN A 111 8.08 -8.50 -2.97
C GLN A 111 7.05 -8.57 -4.12
N MET A 112 6.18 -7.55 -4.23
CA MET A 112 5.19 -7.49 -5.30
C MET A 112 5.86 -7.35 -6.68
N ILE A 113 6.85 -6.49 -6.81
CA ILE A 113 7.60 -6.32 -8.06
C ILE A 113 8.28 -7.64 -8.45
N ASP A 114 8.94 -8.31 -7.50
CA ASP A 114 9.61 -9.59 -7.74
C ASP A 114 8.62 -10.68 -8.14
N TRP A 115 7.42 -10.69 -7.54
CA TRP A 115 6.34 -11.58 -7.93
C TRP A 115 5.90 -11.35 -9.39
N PHE A 116 5.75 -10.10 -9.84
CA PHE A 116 5.44 -9.77 -11.24
C PHE A 116 6.53 -10.25 -12.20
N TYR A 117 7.80 -10.11 -11.82
CA TYR A 117 8.91 -10.63 -12.64
C TYR A 117 8.91 -12.16 -12.68
N LYS A 118 8.74 -12.82 -11.54
CA LYS A 118 8.72 -14.30 -11.43
C LYS A 118 7.59 -14.91 -12.29
N ASN A 119 6.48 -14.22 -12.43
CA ASN A 119 5.31 -14.70 -13.17
C ASN A 119 5.23 -14.14 -14.62
N ASP A 120 6.31 -13.55 -15.14
CA ASP A 120 6.39 -12.96 -16.49
C ASP A 120 5.33 -11.89 -16.81
N LEU A 121 4.83 -11.21 -15.77
CA LEU A 121 3.82 -10.16 -15.86
C LEU A 121 4.41 -8.75 -15.87
N ALA A 122 5.68 -8.58 -15.50
CA ALA A 122 6.37 -7.28 -15.42
C ALA A 122 6.41 -6.54 -16.76
N ARG A 123 6.35 -7.26 -17.88
CA ARG A 123 6.30 -6.68 -19.24
C ARG A 123 5.04 -5.84 -19.48
N HIS A 124 3.96 -6.08 -18.75
CA HIS A 124 2.67 -5.40 -18.90
C HIS A 124 2.56 -4.13 -18.09
N TYR A 125 3.48 -3.88 -17.15
CA TYR A 125 3.39 -2.78 -16.21
C TYR A 125 4.62 -1.88 -16.19
N ASN A 126 4.37 -0.59 -15.95
CA ASN A 126 5.33 0.37 -15.47
C ASN A 126 5.14 0.50 -13.97
N PHE A 127 6.10 0.04 -13.19
CA PHE A 127 6.10 0.22 -11.74
C PHE A 127 6.44 1.66 -11.40
N ARG A 128 5.66 2.25 -10.49
CA ARG A 128 5.89 3.59 -9.96
C ARG A 128 5.71 3.58 -8.45
N VAL A 129 6.57 4.31 -7.77
CA VAL A 129 6.60 4.32 -6.31
C VAL A 129 6.43 5.76 -5.83
N ALA A 130 5.40 5.97 -5.01
CA ALA A 130 5.14 7.21 -4.32
C ALA A 130 5.44 7.04 -2.82
N TYR A 131 6.31 7.87 -2.29
CA TYR A 131 6.62 7.93 -0.86
C TYR A 131 5.83 9.06 -0.20
N PHE A 132 4.97 8.70 0.74
CA PHE A 132 4.15 9.61 1.53
C PHE A 132 4.89 10.00 2.80
N LEU A 133 5.63 11.08 2.73
CA LEU A 133 6.36 11.64 3.86
C LEU A 133 5.39 12.46 4.73
N SER A 134 5.35 12.17 6.01
CA SER A 134 4.55 12.93 6.97
C SER A 134 5.36 13.17 8.23
N PRO A 135 5.44 14.41 8.73
CA PRO A 135 6.06 14.69 10.02
C PRO A 135 5.41 13.88 11.14
N GLU A 136 6.19 13.42 12.11
CA GLU A 136 5.73 12.55 13.20
C GLU A 136 4.53 13.13 13.95
N GLN A 137 4.57 14.41 14.29
CA GLN A 137 3.46 15.11 14.93
C GLN A 137 2.13 15.02 14.16
N ASN A 138 2.19 15.02 12.82
CA ASN A 138 0.99 14.86 11.99
C ASN A 138 0.48 13.42 12.01
N LEU A 139 1.38 12.45 12.13
CA LEU A 139 1.01 11.04 12.23
C LEU A 139 0.30 10.74 13.54
N GLU A 140 0.80 11.27 14.66
CA GLU A 140 0.16 11.13 15.98
C GLU A 140 -1.24 11.73 15.99
N THR A 141 -1.38 12.97 15.48
CA THR A 141 -2.68 13.63 15.36
C THR A 141 -3.66 12.84 14.48
N ALA A 142 -3.18 12.24 13.39
CA ALA A 142 -4.03 11.44 12.51
C ALA A 142 -4.48 10.14 13.17
N ARG A 143 -3.58 9.50 13.92
CA ARG A 143 -3.87 8.29 14.68
C ARG A 143 -4.89 8.56 15.78
N ALA A 144 -4.72 9.67 16.52
CA ALA A 144 -5.67 10.10 17.55
C ALA A 144 -7.07 10.38 16.97
N ARG A 145 -7.16 11.09 15.84
CA ARG A 145 -8.44 11.38 15.17
C ARG A 145 -9.14 10.12 14.67
N ALA A 146 -8.38 9.12 14.27
CA ALA A 146 -8.92 7.84 13.78
C ALA A 146 -9.43 6.94 14.90
N ASN A 147 -9.38 7.38 16.15
CA ASN A 147 -9.80 6.66 17.35
C ASN A 147 -9.27 5.20 17.37
N MET A 148 -7.95 5.06 17.28
CA MET A 148 -7.26 3.77 17.11
C MET A 148 -6.45 3.39 18.35
N PRO A 149 -7.04 3.23 19.55
CA PRO A 149 -6.27 3.02 20.77
C PRO A 149 -5.53 1.68 20.80
N ASN A 150 -6.12 0.63 20.23
CA ASN A 150 -5.55 -0.72 20.29
C ASN A 150 -4.51 -0.99 19.19
N ASP A 151 -4.49 -0.19 18.15
CA ASP A 151 -3.55 -0.33 17.02
C ASP A 151 -2.34 0.62 17.14
N ALA A 152 -2.39 1.59 18.05
CA ALA A 152 -1.40 2.67 18.08
C ALA A 152 0.01 2.11 18.34
N ASP A 153 0.15 1.15 19.26
CA ASP A 153 1.45 0.58 19.61
C ASP A 153 1.99 -0.31 18.49
N VAL A 154 1.13 -1.10 17.86
CA VAL A 154 1.46 -1.91 16.68
C VAL A 154 1.93 -1.03 15.52
N ARG A 155 1.33 0.14 15.34
CA ARG A 155 1.63 1.06 14.25
C ARG A 155 2.84 1.94 14.50
N ARG A 156 3.17 2.23 15.77
CA ARG A 156 4.38 2.97 16.15
C ARG A 156 5.65 2.21 15.83
N THR A 157 5.56 0.88 15.75
CA THR A 157 6.71 0.02 15.47
C THR A 157 7.01 -0.17 13.99
N ASN A 158 6.09 0.23 13.08
CA ASN A 158 6.35 0.19 11.65
C ASN A 158 7.11 1.45 11.22
N THR A 159 8.23 1.26 10.58
CA THR A 159 9.01 2.32 9.96
C THR A 159 8.73 2.38 8.44
N CYS A 160 8.84 3.56 7.89
CA CYS A 160 8.93 3.79 6.46
C CYS A 160 9.73 5.06 6.26
N ASP A 161 11.03 4.91 6.27
CA ASP A 161 12.00 5.99 6.13
C ASP A 161 12.88 5.78 4.88
N PRO A 162 13.76 6.72 4.54
CA PRO A 162 14.65 6.57 3.39
C PRO A 162 15.56 5.34 3.44
N VAL A 163 15.93 4.86 4.62
CA VAL A 163 16.78 3.66 4.79
C VAL A 163 15.99 2.41 4.40
N ASP A 164 14.68 2.36 4.69
CA ASP A 164 13.82 1.23 4.29
C ASP A 164 13.75 1.13 2.75
N PHE A 165 13.72 2.27 2.04
CA PHE A 165 13.76 2.29 0.58
C PHE A 165 15.11 1.81 0.04
N LEU A 166 16.20 2.27 0.63
CA LEU A 166 17.55 1.83 0.26
C LEU A 166 17.71 0.33 0.48
N ASN A 167 17.29 -0.19 1.62
CA ASN A 167 17.37 -1.62 1.95
C ASN A 167 16.51 -2.49 1.02
N ALA A 168 15.40 -1.95 0.52
CA ALA A 168 14.55 -2.63 -0.45
C ALA A 168 15.10 -2.53 -1.88
N GLY A 169 16.14 -1.73 -2.13
CA GLY A 169 16.65 -1.44 -3.47
C GLY A 169 15.59 -0.76 -4.36
N ILE A 170 14.86 0.20 -3.79
CA ILE A 170 13.80 0.93 -4.47
C ILE A 170 14.07 2.42 -4.34
N ASP A 171 14.01 3.12 -5.48
CA ASP A 171 14.00 4.57 -5.50
C ASP A 171 12.57 5.07 -5.70
N PRO A 172 12.04 5.96 -4.84
CA PRO A 172 10.72 6.53 -5.05
C PRO A 172 10.71 7.48 -6.25
N ASP A 173 9.77 7.25 -7.17
CA ASP A 173 9.56 8.18 -8.31
C ASP A 173 8.99 9.52 -7.85
N TYR A 174 8.21 9.50 -6.75
CA TYR A 174 7.50 10.65 -6.23
C TYR A 174 7.61 10.72 -4.71
N ILE A 175 7.91 11.91 -4.17
CA ILE A 175 7.80 12.19 -2.74
C ILE A 175 6.60 13.12 -2.56
N LEU A 176 5.68 12.73 -1.70
CA LEU A 176 4.42 13.43 -1.46
C LEU A 176 4.32 13.85 0.00
N MET A 177 3.87 15.08 0.22
CA MET A 177 3.56 15.63 1.55
C MET A 177 2.09 16.10 1.56
N PRO A 178 1.11 15.18 1.58
CA PRO A 178 -0.30 15.50 1.30
C PRO A 178 -0.91 16.54 2.24
N ARG A 179 -0.45 16.57 3.51
CA ARG A 179 -0.97 17.52 4.52
C ARG A 179 -0.45 18.93 4.38
N CYS A 180 0.64 19.10 3.64
CA CYS A 180 1.18 20.43 3.33
C CYS A 180 0.62 20.99 2.02
N GLY A 181 -0.34 20.29 1.39
CA GLY A 181 -0.85 20.65 0.06
C GLY A 181 0.17 20.54 -1.07
N LEU A 182 1.37 20.01 -0.77
CA LEU A 182 2.43 19.86 -1.75
C LEU A 182 2.21 18.56 -2.56
N TYR A 183 1.61 18.73 -3.72
CA TYR A 183 1.51 17.68 -4.71
C TYR A 183 2.74 17.69 -5.60
N ASN A 184 3.27 16.51 -5.86
CA ASN A 184 4.42 16.38 -6.75
C ASN A 184 3.99 16.65 -8.21
N PRO A 185 4.53 17.69 -8.89
CA PRO A 185 4.14 18.02 -10.27
C PRO A 185 4.36 16.85 -11.26
N ARG A 186 5.39 16.01 -11.02
CA ARG A 186 5.66 14.85 -11.86
C ARG A 186 4.56 13.80 -11.76
N LEU A 187 4.02 13.57 -10.54
CA LEU A 187 2.90 12.66 -10.35
C LEU A 187 1.64 13.20 -11.06
N THR A 188 1.35 14.48 -10.91
CA THR A 188 0.23 15.14 -11.60
C THR A 188 0.36 15.00 -13.12
N ALA A 189 1.55 15.26 -13.68
CA ALA A 189 1.81 15.08 -15.10
C ALA A 189 1.66 13.62 -15.55
N HIS A 190 2.05 12.66 -14.70
CA HIS A 190 1.88 11.23 -14.98
C HIS A 190 0.40 10.84 -15.01
N VAL A 191 -0.39 11.23 -14.00
CA VAL A 191 -1.84 11.00 -13.93
C VAL A 191 -2.56 11.62 -15.15
N ASN A 192 -2.24 12.86 -15.51
CA ASN A 192 -2.82 13.53 -16.68
C ASN A 192 -2.49 12.80 -18.00
N ARG A 193 -1.31 12.20 -18.09
CA ARG A 193 -0.92 11.40 -19.26
C ARG A 193 -1.73 10.11 -19.35
N LEU A 194 -1.97 9.45 -18.23
CA LEU A 194 -2.80 8.25 -18.17
C LEU A 194 -4.26 8.56 -18.57
N LEU A 195 -4.80 9.69 -18.13
CA LEU A 195 -6.14 10.14 -18.51
C LEU A 195 -6.29 10.36 -20.01
N LYS A 196 -5.27 10.94 -20.67
CA LYS A 196 -5.28 11.17 -22.14
C LYS A 196 -5.17 9.88 -22.95
N GLN A 197 -4.84 8.77 -22.30
CA GLN A 197 -4.63 7.47 -22.97
C GLN A 197 -5.85 6.54 -22.85
N ARG A 198 -6.89 6.97 -22.16
CA ARG A 198 -8.23 6.36 -22.14
C ARG A 198 -9.02 6.80 -23.35
#